data_e6d8d047293d7299dec7fd96b1cdf506
#
_entry.id   e6d8d047293d7299dec7fd96b1cdf506
#
_cell.length_a   1.000
_cell.length_b   1.000
_cell.length_c   1.000
_cell.angle_alpha   90.00
_cell.angle_beta   90.00
_cell.angle_gamma   90.00
#
_symmetry.space_group_name_H-M   'P 1'
#
loop_
_entity.id
_entity.type
_entity.pdbx_description
1 polymer ?
#
loop_
_entity_poly.entity_id
_entity_poly.type
_entity_poly.pdbx_seq_one_letter_code
_entity_poly.pdbx_strand_id
1 'polypeptide(L)'
;MAQGSIKTAIVTGAASGIGLATAKSLQAAGYRVFGTSRKATVDAGGGTRMLVCDVTDEASIADMFETVFGETGRVDLLVNNAGFGISGPAEETSVAQAQAMFDVNLFGVLRTTQAVLPLMRAQKGGRIVNISSVQGFIPAPYMALYGASKHAVEGYSESLDHEVRGQGIRVVLVEPAFTRTAFDQNLVQPDKPLDIYAADRAGRSKFWNEVMKTADAPEVVAKVVVKAATAEAPKRRYAAGPKARQVSLLRRFVPARAFDKAIRKEMQLPPMS
;
A
#
# COMPACT_ATOMS: atom_id res chain seq x y z
N MET A 1 -9.27 -12.96 35.34
CA MET A 1 -8.79 -12.87 33.96
C MET A 1 -8.88 -11.41 33.58
N ALA A 2 -7.76 -10.72 33.39
CA ALA A 2 -7.77 -9.33 32.94
C ALA A 2 -8.47 -9.30 31.56
N GLN A 3 -9.56 -8.55 31.46
CA GLN A 3 -10.16 -8.24 30.17
C GLN A 3 -9.06 -7.56 29.32
N GLY A 4 -8.52 -8.28 28.36
CA GLY A 4 -7.51 -7.71 27.44
C GLY A 4 -8.12 -6.49 26.78
N SER A 5 -7.48 -5.31 26.91
CA SER A 5 -7.93 -4.09 26.27
C SER A 5 -8.06 -4.34 24.76
N ILE A 6 -9.16 -3.87 24.17
CA ILE A 6 -9.41 -3.99 22.73
C ILE A 6 -8.26 -3.31 21.99
N LYS A 7 -7.63 -4.02 21.07
CA LYS A 7 -6.54 -3.49 20.24
C LYS A 7 -7.04 -2.42 19.28
N THR A 8 -6.26 -1.37 19.11
CA THR A 8 -6.58 -0.22 18.24
C THR A 8 -5.79 -0.29 16.95
N ALA A 9 -6.48 -0.13 15.82
CA ALA A 9 -5.89 -0.09 14.49
C ALA A 9 -6.22 1.22 13.75
N ILE A 10 -5.23 1.77 13.06
CA ILE A 10 -5.40 2.90 12.13
C ILE A 10 -5.15 2.39 10.71
N VAL A 11 -6.03 2.73 9.76
CA VAL A 11 -5.89 2.39 8.34
C VAL A 11 -5.96 3.65 7.51
N THR A 12 -4.87 4.04 6.86
CA THR A 12 -4.86 5.21 5.99
C THR A 12 -5.51 4.92 4.64
N GLY A 13 -6.26 5.87 4.08
CA GLY A 13 -6.96 5.69 2.80
C GLY A 13 -8.07 4.64 2.87
N ALA A 14 -8.84 4.59 3.97
CA ALA A 14 -9.85 3.57 4.24
C ALA A 14 -11.22 3.83 3.62
N ALA A 15 -11.39 4.89 2.82
CA ALA A 15 -12.68 5.23 2.21
C ALA A 15 -13.09 4.26 1.08
N SER A 16 -12.17 3.51 0.49
CA SER A 16 -12.45 2.61 -0.63
C SER A 16 -11.41 1.48 -0.76
N GLY A 17 -11.65 0.55 -1.67
CA GLY A 17 -10.69 -0.46 -2.12
C GLY A 17 -10.08 -1.30 -1.00
N ILE A 18 -8.76 -1.49 -1.06
CA ILE A 18 -8.00 -2.30 -0.09
C ILE A 18 -8.14 -1.74 1.32
N GLY A 19 -8.09 -0.41 1.50
CA GLY A 19 -8.19 0.24 2.80
C GLY A 19 -9.53 -0.05 3.47
N LEU A 20 -10.64 0.10 2.75
CA LEU A 20 -11.98 -0.19 3.25
C LEU A 20 -12.15 -1.68 3.61
N ALA A 21 -11.74 -2.58 2.71
CA ALA A 21 -11.79 -4.01 2.96
C ALA A 21 -10.93 -4.42 4.17
N THR A 22 -9.76 -3.77 4.33
CA THR A 22 -8.87 -3.98 5.48
C THR A 22 -9.51 -3.50 6.77
N ALA A 23 -10.10 -2.31 6.79
CA ALA A 23 -10.78 -1.79 7.96
C ALA A 23 -11.89 -2.74 8.44
N LYS A 24 -12.76 -3.19 7.53
CA LYS A 24 -13.83 -4.17 7.83
C LYS A 24 -13.27 -5.50 8.35
N SER A 25 -12.20 -6.01 7.74
CA SER A 25 -11.60 -7.29 8.14
C SER A 25 -10.91 -7.21 9.51
N LEU A 26 -10.28 -6.08 9.85
CA LEU A 26 -9.68 -5.84 11.17
C LEU A 26 -10.75 -5.71 12.26
N GLN A 27 -11.88 -5.07 11.98
CA GLN A 27 -13.01 -5.05 12.91
C GLN A 27 -13.55 -6.44 13.19
N ALA A 28 -13.76 -7.25 12.14
CA ALA A 28 -14.17 -8.64 12.29
C ALA A 28 -13.14 -9.47 13.09
N ALA A 29 -11.87 -9.06 13.09
CA ALA A 29 -10.80 -9.64 13.89
C ALA A 29 -10.70 -9.06 15.33
N GLY A 30 -11.65 -8.21 15.75
CA GLY A 30 -11.76 -7.67 17.13
C GLY A 30 -10.97 -6.40 17.38
N TYR A 31 -10.49 -5.68 16.36
CA TYR A 31 -9.86 -4.37 16.52
C TYR A 31 -10.90 -3.25 16.61
N ARG A 32 -10.64 -2.23 17.44
CA ARG A 32 -11.24 -0.92 17.28
C ARG A 32 -10.53 -0.20 16.14
N VAL A 33 -11.24 0.11 15.04
CA VAL A 33 -10.63 0.59 13.81
C VAL A 33 -10.96 2.05 13.54
N PHE A 34 -9.92 2.83 13.27
CA PHE A 34 -10.00 4.20 12.75
C PHE A 34 -9.51 4.18 11.30
N GLY A 35 -10.40 4.54 10.38
CA GLY A 35 -10.07 4.73 8.98
C GLY A 35 -9.78 6.19 8.68
N THR A 36 -8.92 6.49 7.71
CA THR A 36 -8.72 7.88 7.30
C THR A 36 -9.02 8.12 5.82
N SER A 37 -9.40 9.34 5.52
CA SER A 37 -9.60 9.87 4.17
C SER A 37 -9.29 11.37 4.15
N ARG A 38 -8.83 11.91 3.02
CA ARG A 38 -8.64 13.36 2.82
C ARG A 38 -9.95 14.16 2.86
N LYS A 39 -11.06 13.51 2.63
CA LYS A 39 -12.39 14.14 2.66
C LYS A 39 -13.18 13.55 3.81
N ALA A 40 -14.04 14.37 4.43
CA ALA A 40 -15.00 13.86 5.38
C ALA A 40 -15.85 12.77 4.69
N THR A 41 -15.84 11.59 5.25
CA THR A 41 -16.67 10.47 4.78
C THR A 41 -17.61 10.08 5.90
N VAL A 42 -18.87 9.96 5.56
CA VAL A 42 -19.85 9.35 6.44
C VAL A 42 -19.50 7.86 6.53
N ASP A 43 -19.55 7.31 7.70
CA ASP A 43 -19.27 5.94 8.10
C ASP A 43 -18.96 4.93 6.97
N ALA A 44 -17.78 4.33 6.98
CA ALA A 44 -17.39 3.29 6.01
C ALA A 44 -18.20 1.98 6.15
N GLY A 45 -19.23 1.97 7.02
CA GLY A 45 -20.03 0.80 7.40
C GLY A 45 -19.29 -0.12 8.37
N GLY A 46 -20.04 -0.78 9.28
CA GLY A 46 -19.52 -1.79 10.18
C GLY A 46 -18.84 -1.28 11.47
N GLY A 47 -18.95 0.03 11.79
CA GLY A 47 -18.37 0.59 13.02
C GLY A 47 -16.94 1.12 12.90
N THR A 48 -16.39 1.28 11.68
CA THR A 48 -15.13 1.99 11.45
C THR A 48 -15.36 3.48 11.66
N ARG A 49 -14.69 4.08 12.66
CA ARG A 49 -14.69 5.53 12.80
C ARG A 49 -13.79 6.15 11.75
N MET A 50 -14.38 6.97 10.86
CA MET A 50 -13.63 7.70 9.85
C MET A 50 -13.13 9.05 10.38
N LEU A 51 -11.87 9.36 10.13
CA LEU A 51 -11.21 10.63 10.44
C LEU A 51 -10.75 11.30 9.15
N VAL A 52 -10.73 12.61 9.13
CA VAL A 52 -10.06 13.37 8.07
C VAL A 52 -8.56 13.35 8.34
N CYS A 53 -7.79 12.90 7.36
CA CYS A 53 -6.33 12.97 7.45
C CYS A 53 -5.72 12.98 6.05
N ASP A 54 -4.92 14.01 5.77
CA ASP A 54 -4.02 14.05 4.63
C ASP A 54 -2.62 13.61 5.07
N VAL A 55 -2.13 12.52 4.49
CA VAL A 55 -0.80 11.97 4.82
C VAL A 55 0.36 12.83 4.31
N THR A 56 0.09 13.89 3.53
CA THR A 56 1.08 14.88 3.10
C THR A 56 1.21 16.05 4.06
N ASP A 57 0.33 16.15 5.07
CA ASP A 57 0.28 17.21 6.05
C ASP A 57 0.58 16.66 7.47
N GLU A 58 1.67 17.15 8.07
CA GLU A 58 2.11 16.73 9.39
C GLU A 58 1.12 17.14 10.50
N ALA A 59 0.47 18.29 10.38
CA ALA A 59 -0.54 18.73 11.34
C ALA A 59 -1.76 17.82 11.31
N SER A 60 -2.24 17.49 10.12
CA SER A 60 -3.35 16.53 9.93
C SER A 60 -3.05 15.14 10.49
N ILE A 61 -1.81 14.69 10.38
CA ILE A 61 -1.36 13.42 10.96
C ILE A 61 -1.32 13.52 12.49
N ALA A 62 -0.79 14.60 13.04
CA ALA A 62 -0.74 14.81 14.49
C ALA A 62 -2.13 14.80 15.11
N ASP A 63 -3.09 15.55 14.54
CA ASP A 63 -4.49 15.61 14.97
C ASP A 63 -5.15 14.22 14.94
N MET A 64 -4.89 13.44 13.90
CA MET A 64 -5.38 12.06 13.80
C MET A 64 -4.86 11.19 14.95
N PHE A 65 -3.55 11.21 15.25
CA PHE A 65 -2.98 10.41 16.33
C PHE A 65 -3.43 10.91 17.71
N GLU A 66 -3.52 12.22 17.93
CA GLU A 66 -4.06 12.79 19.15
C GLU A 66 -5.50 12.32 19.42
N THR A 67 -6.35 12.40 18.39
CA THR A 67 -7.74 11.91 18.47
C THR A 67 -7.79 10.43 18.83
N VAL A 68 -7.05 9.58 18.09
CA VAL A 68 -7.08 8.14 18.33
C VAL A 68 -6.52 7.78 19.70
N PHE A 69 -5.39 8.37 20.09
CA PHE A 69 -4.76 8.10 21.38
C PHE A 69 -5.60 8.64 22.53
N GLY A 70 -6.18 9.83 22.41
CA GLY A 70 -7.10 10.41 23.40
C GLY A 70 -8.31 9.52 23.69
N GLU A 71 -8.82 8.83 22.64
CA GLU A 71 -9.98 7.94 22.81
C GLU A 71 -9.66 6.52 23.29
N THR A 72 -8.45 6.03 23.04
CA THR A 72 -8.13 4.60 23.23
C THR A 72 -6.95 4.36 24.14
N GLY A 73 -6.11 5.37 24.36
CA GLY A 73 -4.86 5.27 25.12
C GLY A 73 -3.79 4.39 24.45
N ARG A 74 -4.03 3.94 23.21
CA ARG A 74 -3.11 3.02 22.52
C ARG A 74 -3.25 3.01 21.00
N VAL A 75 -2.19 2.62 20.30
CA VAL A 75 -2.21 2.30 18.85
C VAL A 75 -1.41 1.02 18.63
N ASP A 76 -2.09 -0.10 18.40
CA ASP A 76 -1.44 -1.40 18.24
C ASP A 76 -1.03 -1.70 16.81
N LEU A 77 -1.78 -1.15 15.84
CA LEU A 77 -1.59 -1.42 14.42
C LEU A 77 -1.75 -0.12 13.62
N LEU A 78 -0.75 0.17 12.80
CA LEU A 78 -0.85 1.16 11.73
C LEU A 78 -0.79 0.44 10.39
N VAL A 79 -1.79 0.65 9.52
CA VAL A 79 -1.79 0.18 8.14
C VAL A 79 -1.63 1.38 7.21
N ASN A 80 -0.45 1.55 6.64
CA ASN A 80 -0.17 2.55 5.61
C ASN A 80 -0.66 2.03 4.26
N ASN A 81 -1.86 2.44 3.88
CA ASN A 81 -2.51 2.05 2.63
C ASN A 81 -2.76 3.22 1.68
N ALA A 82 -2.80 4.45 2.17
CA ALA A 82 -2.98 5.63 1.32
C ALA A 82 -1.94 5.69 0.21
N GLY A 83 -2.39 5.91 -1.03
CA GLY A 83 -1.51 5.98 -2.18
C GLY A 83 -2.28 6.09 -3.49
N PHE A 84 -1.59 6.50 -4.54
CA PHE A 84 -2.10 6.50 -5.90
C PHE A 84 -1.00 6.15 -6.90
N GLY A 85 -1.36 5.93 -8.15
CA GLY A 85 -0.44 5.58 -9.22
C GLY A 85 -0.52 6.51 -10.41
N ILE A 86 0.60 6.63 -11.13
CA ILE A 86 0.67 7.26 -12.45
C ILE A 86 0.94 6.16 -13.45
N SER A 87 0.15 6.09 -14.51
CA SER A 87 0.29 5.08 -15.57
C SER A 87 0.49 5.74 -16.93
N GLY A 88 1.68 5.57 -17.49
CA GLY A 88 2.09 6.06 -18.80
C GLY A 88 3.60 6.01 -18.98
N PRO A 89 4.12 6.39 -20.14
CA PRO A 89 5.56 6.52 -20.39
C PRO A 89 6.24 7.41 -19.36
N ALA A 90 7.40 6.98 -18.86
CA ALA A 90 8.10 7.68 -17.78
C ALA A 90 8.48 9.11 -18.14
N GLU A 91 8.88 9.36 -19.40
CA GLU A 91 9.28 10.69 -19.87
C GLU A 91 8.11 11.67 -20.07
N GLU A 92 6.88 11.17 -20.11
CA GLU A 92 5.67 12.00 -20.17
C GLU A 92 5.26 12.57 -18.80
N THR A 93 5.88 12.12 -17.71
CA THR A 93 5.54 12.56 -16.35
C THR A 93 6.51 13.63 -15.89
N SER A 94 6.00 14.82 -15.52
CA SER A 94 6.85 15.87 -14.95
C SER A 94 7.42 15.47 -13.59
N VAL A 95 8.55 16.08 -13.23
CA VAL A 95 9.15 15.92 -11.89
C VAL A 95 8.17 16.35 -10.80
N ALA A 96 7.41 17.42 -11.01
CA ALA A 96 6.41 17.89 -10.05
C ALA A 96 5.31 16.84 -9.81
N GLN A 97 4.81 16.20 -10.87
CA GLN A 97 3.82 15.13 -10.76
C GLN A 97 4.40 13.88 -10.05
N ALA A 98 5.66 13.55 -10.36
CA ALA A 98 6.38 12.47 -9.67
C ALA A 98 6.56 12.78 -8.17
N GLN A 99 6.99 14.00 -7.82
CA GLN A 99 7.13 14.44 -6.43
C GLN A 99 5.83 14.34 -5.66
N ALA A 100 4.70 14.79 -6.24
CA ALA A 100 3.39 14.68 -5.60
C ALA A 100 3.00 13.22 -5.31
N MET A 101 3.33 12.28 -6.21
CA MET A 101 3.10 10.85 -5.96
C MET A 101 4.01 10.31 -4.86
N PHE A 102 5.29 10.65 -4.86
CA PHE A 102 6.23 10.24 -3.80
C PHE A 102 5.84 10.84 -2.45
N ASP A 103 5.30 12.05 -2.42
CA ASP A 103 4.85 12.71 -1.19
C ASP A 103 3.75 11.91 -0.48
N VAL A 104 2.81 11.35 -1.25
CA VAL A 104 1.79 10.46 -0.68
C VAL A 104 2.35 9.05 -0.43
N ASN A 105 2.94 8.41 -1.45
CA ASN A 105 3.25 6.98 -1.43
C ASN A 105 4.44 6.60 -0.53
N LEU A 106 5.41 7.51 -0.37
CA LEU A 106 6.62 7.31 0.41
C LEU A 106 6.66 8.24 1.63
N PHE A 107 6.65 9.55 1.43
CA PHE A 107 6.80 10.48 2.56
C PHE A 107 5.59 10.45 3.48
N GLY A 108 4.37 10.18 2.98
CA GLY A 108 3.20 9.91 3.82
C GLY A 108 3.39 8.69 4.72
N VAL A 109 4.01 7.61 4.20
CA VAL A 109 4.38 6.44 5.01
C VAL A 109 5.43 6.80 6.08
N LEU A 110 6.43 7.63 5.73
CA LEU A 110 7.44 8.08 6.68
C LEU A 110 6.80 8.91 7.80
N ARG A 111 6.00 9.93 7.46
CA ARG A 111 5.35 10.83 8.43
C ARG A 111 4.48 10.06 9.42
N THR A 112 3.57 9.22 8.93
CA THR A 112 2.67 8.41 9.77
C THR A 112 3.44 7.43 10.65
N THR A 113 4.52 6.83 10.11
CA THR A 113 5.39 5.92 10.84
C THR A 113 6.15 6.66 11.96
N GLN A 114 6.75 7.80 11.66
CA GLN A 114 7.46 8.62 12.65
C GLN A 114 6.52 9.07 13.78
N ALA A 115 5.29 9.43 13.46
CA ALA A 115 4.30 9.84 14.45
C ALA A 115 3.84 8.68 15.37
N VAL A 116 3.71 7.45 14.85
CA VAL A 116 3.25 6.30 15.66
C VAL A 116 4.36 5.67 16.49
N LEU A 117 5.62 5.72 16.08
CA LEU A 117 6.72 5.04 16.73
C LEU A 117 6.89 5.41 18.23
N PRO A 118 6.81 6.69 18.66
CA PRO A 118 6.87 7.04 20.07
C PRO A 118 5.76 6.39 20.89
N LEU A 119 4.53 6.34 20.35
CA LEU A 119 3.37 5.72 21.02
C LEU A 119 3.57 4.20 21.17
N MET A 120 3.98 3.52 20.08
CA MET A 120 4.25 2.09 20.11
C MET A 120 5.43 1.73 21.02
N ARG A 121 6.44 2.59 21.09
CA ARG A 121 7.58 2.41 22.00
C ARG A 121 7.18 2.55 23.47
N ALA A 122 6.37 3.54 23.82
CA ALA A 122 5.86 3.74 25.17
C ALA A 122 5.03 2.55 25.66
N GLN A 123 4.23 1.93 24.78
CA GLN A 123 3.43 0.74 25.08
C GLN A 123 4.20 -0.59 24.91
N LYS A 124 5.50 -0.54 24.60
CA LYS A 124 6.43 -1.68 24.44
C LYS A 124 6.00 -2.67 23.35
N GLY A 125 5.38 -2.18 22.29
CA GLY A 125 4.99 -3.03 21.18
C GLY A 125 4.06 -2.37 20.19
N GLY A 126 4.07 -2.88 18.95
CA GLY A 126 3.22 -2.40 17.87
C GLY A 126 3.48 -3.11 16.56
N ARG A 127 2.59 -2.91 15.61
CA ARG A 127 2.72 -3.44 14.25
C ARG A 127 2.47 -2.33 13.24
N ILE A 128 3.39 -2.19 12.28
CA ILE A 128 3.22 -1.33 11.12
C ILE A 128 3.13 -2.24 9.91
N VAL A 129 2.06 -2.11 9.14
CA VAL A 129 1.83 -2.83 7.88
C VAL A 129 1.83 -1.82 6.74
N ASN A 130 2.83 -1.88 5.87
CA ASN A 130 2.91 -1.04 4.69
C ASN A 130 2.36 -1.77 3.46
N ILE A 131 1.34 -1.22 2.83
CA ILE A 131 0.82 -1.76 1.57
C ILE A 131 1.75 -1.34 0.44
N SER A 132 2.57 -2.30 0.03
CA SER A 132 3.45 -2.20 -1.13
C SER A 132 2.74 -2.68 -2.41
N SER A 133 3.43 -3.37 -3.26
CA SER A 133 2.96 -4.01 -4.50
C SER A 133 4.00 -5.03 -4.95
N VAL A 134 3.63 -5.96 -5.82
CA VAL A 134 4.63 -6.72 -6.60
C VAL A 134 5.58 -5.78 -7.36
N GLN A 135 5.13 -4.58 -7.72
CA GLN A 135 5.98 -3.56 -8.33
C GLN A 135 7.00 -2.93 -7.36
N GLY A 136 7.01 -3.30 -6.10
CA GLY A 136 8.07 -2.97 -5.15
C GLY A 136 9.33 -3.82 -5.32
N PHE A 137 9.29 -4.90 -6.12
CA PHE A 137 10.44 -5.77 -6.38
C PHE A 137 10.54 -6.27 -7.82
N ILE A 138 9.58 -5.94 -8.70
CA ILE A 138 9.65 -6.19 -10.14
C ILE A 138 9.42 -4.90 -10.93
N PRO A 139 10.04 -4.75 -12.12
CA PRO A 139 9.71 -3.65 -13.03
C PRO A 139 8.33 -3.87 -13.66
N ALA A 140 7.65 -2.78 -13.95
CA ALA A 140 6.43 -2.79 -14.76
C ALA A 140 6.50 -1.63 -15.76
N PRO A 141 6.60 -1.92 -17.07
CA PRO A 141 6.57 -0.90 -18.13
C PRO A 141 5.35 0.00 -17.99
N TYR A 142 5.53 1.29 -18.26
CA TYR A 142 4.52 2.35 -18.10
C TYR A 142 4.02 2.60 -16.67
N MET A 143 4.74 2.06 -15.68
CA MET A 143 4.50 2.26 -14.25
C MET A 143 5.82 2.56 -13.51
N ALA A 144 6.81 3.11 -14.20
CA ALA A 144 8.17 3.26 -13.69
C ALA A 144 8.23 4.05 -12.37
N LEU A 145 7.55 5.19 -12.29
CA LEU A 145 7.55 6.03 -11.10
C LEU A 145 6.78 5.41 -9.93
N TYR A 146 5.63 4.76 -10.23
CA TYR A 146 4.91 4.01 -9.20
C TYR A 146 5.77 2.85 -8.66
N GLY A 147 6.39 2.08 -9.55
CA GLY A 147 7.34 1.03 -9.17
C GLY A 147 8.48 1.58 -8.30
N ALA A 148 9.09 2.71 -8.70
CA ALA A 148 10.13 3.36 -7.92
C ALA A 148 9.66 3.75 -6.51
N SER A 149 8.44 4.32 -6.37
CA SER A 149 7.87 4.65 -5.06
C SER A 149 7.67 3.42 -4.19
N LYS A 150 7.23 2.28 -4.77
CA LYS A 150 7.04 1.04 -4.02
C LYS A 150 8.36 0.34 -3.68
N HIS A 151 9.38 0.40 -4.55
CA HIS A 151 10.75 -0.05 -4.19
C HIS A 151 11.30 0.76 -3.00
N ALA A 152 11.06 2.08 -2.97
CA ALA A 152 11.48 2.91 -1.85
C ALA A 152 10.78 2.53 -0.54
N VAL A 153 9.47 2.26 -0.56
CA VAL A 153 8.72 1.75 0.61
C VAL A 153 9.27 0.40 1.07
N GLU A 154 9.63 -0.51 0.16
CA GLU A 154 10.22 -1.81 0.50
C GLU A 154 11.54 -1.64 1.25
N GLY A 155 12.50 -0.89 0.67
CA GLY A 155 13.80 -0.65 1.30
C GLY A 155 13.68 0.04 2.65
N TYR A 156 12.84 1.08 2.75
CA TYR A 156 12.55 1.75 4.01
C TYR A 156 12.00 0.81 5.07
N SER A 157 11.00 0.00 4.72
CA SER A 157 10.30 -0.88 5.65
C SER A 157 11.21 -1.99 6.20
N GLU A 158 12.02 -2.60 5.34
CA GLU A 158 12.96 -3.65 5.76
C GLU A 158 14.04 -3.11 6.68
N SER A 159 14.60 -1.93 6.36
CA SER A 159 15.62 -1.28 7.20
C SER A 159 15.03 -0.92 8.56
N LEU A 160 13.87 -0.27 8.57
CA LEU A 160 13.20 0.14 9.80
C LEU A 160 12.81 -1.05 10.70
N ASP A 161 12.35 -2.19 10.13
CA ASP A 161 12.05 -3.38 10.94
C ASP A 161 13.27 -3.88 11.73
N HIS A 162 14.48 -3.76 11.17
CA HIS A 162 15.71 -4.07 11.91
C HIS A 162 15.98 -3.10 13.05
N GLU A 163 15.73 -1.81 12.86
CA GLU A 163 15.99 -0.76 13.85
C GLU A 163 15.04 -0.84 15.06
N VAL A 164 13.75 -1.13 14.82
CA VAL A 164 12.72 -1.05 15.87
C VAL A 164 12.32 -2.40 16.49
N ARG A 165 12.78 -3.50 15.92
CA ARG A 165 12.43 -4.86 16.38
C ARG A 165 12.81 -5.10 17.84
N GLY A 166 13.96 -4.60 18.29
CA GLY A 166 14.39 -4.67 19.68
C GLY A 166 13.50 -3.90 20.67
N GLN A 167 12.61 -3.05 20.17
CA GLN A 167 11.65 -2.27 20.95
C GLN A 167 10.25 -2.93 20.96
N GLY A 168 10.12 -4.17 20.46
CA GLY A 168 8.85 -4.88 20.37
C GLY A 168 7.97 -4.43 19.20
N ILE A 169 8.47 -3.59 18.31
CA ILE A 169 7.74 -3.08 17.12
C ILE A 169 8.18 -3.86 15.88
N ARG A 170 7.21 -4.22 15.03
CA ARG A 170 7.51 -4.91 13.78
C ARG A 170 6.94 -4.14 12.60
N VAL A 171 7.74 -4.01 11.55
CA VAL A 171 7.34 -3.42 10.28
C VAL A 171 7.28 -4.52 9.22
N VAL A 172 6.14 -4.64 8.55
CA VAL A 172 5.91 -5.70 7.57
C VAL A 172 5.30 -5.13 6.29
N LEU A 173 5.55 -5.81 5.19
CA LEU A 173 5.09 -5.46 3.86
C LEU A 173 3.99 -6.42 3.40
N VAL A 174 2.93 -5.87 2.82
CA VAL A 174 1.93 -6.64 2.09
C VAL A 174 2.03 -6.24 0.62
N GLU A 175 2.20 -7.23 -0.25
CA GLU A 175 2.56 -7.06 -1.66
C GLU A 175 1.42 -7.58 -2.56
N PRO A 176 0.40 -6.76 -2.87
CA PRO A 176 -0.64 -7.10 -3.83
C PRO A 176 -0.12 -7.14 -5.27
N ALA A 177 -0.74 -7.97 -6.10
CA ALA A 177 -0.72 -7.84 -7.54
C ALA A 177 -1.94 -7.01 -8.00
N PHE A 178 -2.48 -7.29 -9.20
CA PHE A 178 -3.68 -6.61 -9.67
C PHE A 178 -4.87 -6.89 -8.75
N THR A 179 -5.51 -5.83 -8.28
CA THR A 179 -6.63 -5.89 -7.33
C THR A 179 -7.73 -4.95 -7.79
N ARG A 180 -8.96 -5.45 -7.96
CA ARG A 180 -10.12 -4.64 -8.40
C ARG A 180 -10.50 -3.61 -7.35
N THR A 181 -10.11 -2.37 -7.57
CA THR A 181 -10.36 -1.25 -6.67
C THR A 181 -10.57 0.03 -7.46
N ALA A 182 -11.02 1.07 -6.79
CA ALA A 182 -11.05 2.42 -7.37
C ALA A 182 -9.64 2.96 -7.73
N PHE A 183 -8.56 2.34 -7.25
CA PHE A 183 -7.19 2.72 -7.58
C PHE A 183 -6.93 2.69 -9.09
N ASP A 184 -7.41 1.64 -9.77
CA ASP A 184 -7.19 1.47 -11.20
C ASP A 184 -7.96 2.50 -12.04
N GLN A 185 -9.18 2.84 -11.57
CA GLN A 185 -10.02 3.88 -12.19
C GLN A 185 -9.46 5.29 -11.94
N ASN A 186 -8.69 5.45 -10.88
CA ASN A 186 -8.09 6.72 -10.44
C ASN A 186 -6.59 6.81 -10.78
N LEU A 187 -6.07 5.95 -11.67
CA LEU A 187 -4.72 6.12 -12.18
C LEU A 187 -4.57 7.47 -12.88
N VAL A 188 -3.61 8.24 -12.42
CA VAL A 188 -3.33 9.56 -12.99
C VAL A 188 -2.59 9.37 -14.32
N GLN A 189 -3.00 10.13 -15.33
CA GLN A 189 -2.27 10.17 -16.59
C GLN A 189 -1.08 11.12 -16.49
N PRO A 190 0.03 10.84 -17.19
CA PRO A 190 1.14 11.78 -17.32
C PRO A 190 0.69 13.15 -17.84
N ASP A 191 1.32 14.21 -17.36
CA ASP A 191 0.97 15.60 -17.61
C ASP A 191 1.67 16.22 -18.85
N LYS A 192 2.59 15.46 -19.49
CA LYS A 192 3.35 15.90 -20.68
C LYS A 192 3.26 14.86 -21.83
N PRO A 193 2.07 14.60 -22.37
CA PRO A 193 1.90 13.56 -23.38
C PRO A 193 2.69 13.87 -24.65
N LEU A 194 3.34 12.83 -25.22
CA LEU A 194 4.10 12.86 -26.47
C LEU A 194 3.42 12.01 -27.52
N ASP A 195 3.38 12.47 -28.77
CA ASP A 195 2.69 11.77 -29.87
C ASP A 195 3.30 10.40 -30.17
N ILE A 196 4.60 10.24 -29.95
CA ILE A 196 5.31 8.97 -30.15
C ILE A 196 4.72 7.82 -29.33
N TYR A 197 4.06 8.11 -28.20
CA TYR A 197 3.42 7.11 -27.33
C TYR A 197 1.91 7.00 -27.48
N ALA A 198 1.31 7.65 -28.48
CA ALA A 198 -0.15 7.61 -28.65
C ALA A 198 -0.70 6.19 -28.82
N ALA A 199 -0.02 5.36 -29.61
CA ALA A 199 -0.38 3.95 -29.81
C ALA A 199 -0.21 3.13 -28.53
N ASP A 200 0.86 3.36 -27.78
CA ASP A 200 1.14 2.65 -26.52
C ASP A 200 0.08 2.97 -25.45
N ARG A 201 -0.33 4.24 -25.33
CA ARG A 201 -1.42 4.64 -24.43
C ARG A 201 -2.72 3.91 -24.72
N ALA A 202 -3.09 3.82 -26.02
CA ALA A 202 -4.29 3.09 -26.44
C ALA A 202 -4.20 1.59 -26.12
N GLY A 203 -3.05 0.98 -26.39
CA GLY A 203 -2.77 -0.42 -26.04
C GLY A 203 -2.87 -0.69 -24.53
N ARG A 204 -2.36 0.23 -23.72
CA ARG A 204 -2.41 0.14 -22.26
C ARG A 204 -3.82 0.12 -21.69
N SER A 205 -4.70 0.96 -22.19
CA SER A 205 -6.11 0.97 -21.74
C SER A 205 -6.76 -0.39 -22.00
N LYS A 206 -6.50 -0.99 -23.16
CA LYS A 206 -7.00 -2.34 -23.49
C LYS A 206 -6.42 -3.39 -22.56
N PHE A 207 -5.10 -3.37 -22.33
CA PHE A 207 -4.42 -4.29 -21.41
C PHE A 207 -5.02 -4.22 -20.01
N TRP A 208 -5.20 -3.01 -19.44
CA TRP A 208 -5.79 -2.83 -18.11
C TRP A 208 -7.20 -3.43 -18.02
N ASN A 209 -8.05 -3.17 -19.00
CA ASN A 209 -9.41 -3.71 -19.04
C ASN A 209 -9.41 -5.25 -19.00
N GLU A 210 -8.49 -5.90 -19.72
CA GLU A 210 -8.39 -7.36 -19.71
C GLU A 210 -7.87 -7.91 -18.37
N VAL A 211 -6.82 -7.31 -17.83
CA VAL A 211 -6.23 -7.74 -16.56
C VAL A 211 -7.20 -7.58 -15.41
N MET A 212 -7.98 -6.49 -15.38
CA MET A 212 -8.96 -6.24 -14.32
C MET A 212 -10.10 -7.26 -14.30
N LYS A 213 -10.39 -7.97 -15.39
CA LYS A 213 -11.40 -9.05 -15.39
C LYS A 213 -11.01 -10.20 -14.46
N THR A 214 -9.73 -10.47 -14.30
CA THR A 214 -9.18 -11.58 -13.49
C THR A 214 -8.47 -11.11 -12.22
N ALA A 215 -8.48 -9.81 -11.95
CA ALA A 215 -7.83 -9.24 -10.77
C ALA A 215 -8.48 -9.72 -9.46
N ASP A 216 -7.67 -9.85 -8.41
CA ASP A 216 -8.13 -10.24 -7.08
C ASP A 216 -9.11 -9.22 -6.50
N ALA A 217 -10.05 -9.70 -5.68
CA ALA A 217 -10.91 -8.80 -4.89
C ALA A 217 -10.11 -8.18 -3.73
N PRO A 218 -10.45 -6.94 -3.28
CA PRO A 218 -9.76 -6.27 -2.17
C PRO A 218 -9.69 -7.10 -0.87
N GLU A 219 -10.69 -7.95 -0.65
CA GLU A 219 -10.78 -8.84 0.51
C GLU A 219 -9.65 -9.88 0.56
N VAL A 220 -9.07 -10.25 -0.59
CA VAL A 220 -7.90 -11.13 -0.66
C VAL A 220 -6.71 -10.46 0.00
N VAL A 221 -6.50 -9.18 -0.28
CA VAL A 221 -5.43 -8.38 0.34
C VAL A 221 -5.72 -8.15 1.82
N ALA A 222 -6.96 -7.78 2.16
CA ALA A 222 -7.38 -7.54 3.54
C ALA A 222 -7.15 -8.75 4.46
N LYS A 223 -7.46 -9.97 4.00
CA LYS A 223 -7.16 -11.21 4.73
C LYS A 223 -5.66 -11.37 5.01
N VAL A 224 -4.81 -10.98 4.06
CA VAL A 224 -3.35 -11.03 4.25
C VAL A 224 -2.87 -9.97 5.23
N VAL A 225 -3.47 -8.77 5.22
CA VAL A 225 -3.20 -7.73 6.22
C VAL A 225 -3.55 -8.22 7.63
N VAL A 226 -4.75 -8.80 7.83
CA VAL A 226 -5.14 -9.38 9.12
C VAL A 226 -4.14 -10.45 9.56
N LYS A 227 -3.76 -11.37 8.67
CA LYS A 227 -2.74 -12.38 8.96
C LYS A 227 -1.40 -11.75 9.39
N ALA A 228 -0.94 -10.70 8.70
CA ALA A 228 0.29 -10.01 9.02
C ALA A 228 0.19 -9.25 10.36
N ALA A 229 -0.98 -8.68 10.65
CA ALA A 229 -1.26 -7.94 11.88
C ALA A 229 -1.32 -8.83 13.13
N THR A 230 -1.86 -10.06 12.99
CA THR A 230 -2.13 -10.96 14.12
C THR A 230 -1.04 -12.02 14.36
N ALA A 231 -0.10 -12.18 13.42
CA ALA A 231 0.97 -13.16 13.57
C ALA A 231 1.89 -12.82 14.74
N GLU A 232 2.14 -13.79 15.64
CA GLU A 232 3.10 -13.64 16.75
C GLU A 232 4.52 -13.41 16.25
N ALA A 233 4.97 -14.22 15.28
CA ALA A 233 6.24 -14.09 14.59
C ALA A 233 6.00 -13.73 13.11
N PRO A 234 5.76 -12.44 12.80
CA PRO A 234 5.42 -12.04 11.45
C PRO A 234 6.61 -12.18 10.48
N LYS A 235 6.29 -12.61 9.25
CA LYS A 235 7.24 -12.49 8.14
C LYS A 235 7.42 -11.02 7.79
N ARG A 236 8.54 -10.68 7.15
CA ARG A 236 8.77 -9.32 6.65
C ARG A 236 7.89 -8.98 5.46
N ARG A 237 7.63 -9.97 4.59
CA ARG A 237 6.90 -9.81 3.32
C ARG A 237 5.77 -10.81 3.22
N TYR A 238 4.64 -10.34 2.72
CA TYR A 238 3.41 -11.12 2.51
C TYR A 238 2.88 -10.87 1.09
N ALA A 239 3.16 -11.77 0.17
CA ALA A 239 2.53 -11.74 -1.15
C ALA A 239 1.01 -11.97 -1.04
N ALA A 240 0.21 -11.02 -1.48
CA ALA A 240 -1.24 -11.04 -1.37
C ALA A 240 -1.90 -11.48 -2.68
N GLY A 241 -2.48 -12.66 -2.66
CA GLY A 241 -3.14 -13.30 -3.79
C GLY A 241 -2.27 -14.31 -4.56
N PRO A 242 -2.89 -15.12 -5.41
CA PRO A 242 -2.19 -16.16 -6.18
C PRO A 242 -1.15 -15.60 -7.15
N LYS A 243 -1.51 -14.54 -7.89
CA LYS A 243 -0.60 -13.90 -8.86
C LYS A 243 0.62 -13.28 -8.17
N ALA A 244 0.42 -12.61 -7.02
CA ALA A 244 1.51 -12.04 -6.25
C ALA A 244 2.50 -13.12 -5.77
N ARG A 245 2.00 -14.26 -5.29
CA ARG A 245 2.85 -15.41 -4.88
C ARG A 245 3.64 -15.96 -6.06
N GLN A 246 2.98 -16.15 -7.21
CA GLN A 246 3.62 -16.62 -8.44
C GLN A 246 4.76 -15.70 -8.85
N VAL A 247 4.50 -14.38 -8.91
CA VAL A 247 5.49 -13.37 -9.32
C VAL A 247 6.67 -13.33 -8.33
N SER A 248 6.41 -13.41 -7.03
CA SER A 248 7.45 -13.46 -6.00
C SER A 248 8.38 -14.66 -6.17
N LEU A 249 7.83 -15.85 -6.46
CA LEU A 249 8.62 -17.05 -6.72
C LEU A 249 9.42 -16.94 -8.03
N LEU A 250 8.78 -16.47 -9.10
CA LEU A 250 9.44 -16.29 -10.38
C LEU A 250 10.62 -15.31 -10.27
N ARG A 251 10.43 -14.17 -9.59
CA ARG A 251 11.50 -13.18 -9.39
C ARG A 251 12.69 -13.75 -8.63
N ARG A 252 12.44 -14.66 -7.70
CA ARG A 252 13.48 -15.26 -6.87
C ARG A 252 14.31 -16.32 -7.59
N PHE A 253 13.69 -17.13 -8.46
CA PHE A 253 14.30 -18.35 -9.00
C PHE A 253 14.54 -18.32 -10.50
N VAL A 254 13.89 -17.44 -11.26
CA VAL A 254 14.03 -17.36 -12.72
C VAL A 254 15.21 -16.44 -13.06
N PRO A 255 16.13 -16.85 -13.97
CA PRO A 255 17.21 -16.00 -14.43
C PRO A 255 16.71 -14.68 -15.03
N ALA A 256 17.46 -13.59 -14.82
CA ALA A 256 17.04 -12.23 -15.19
C ALA A 256 16.58 -12.09 -16.67
N ARG A 257 17.31 -12.70 -17.62
CA ARG A 257 16.93 -12.67 -19.06
C ARG A 257 15.58 -13.34 -19.35
N ALA A 258 15.29 -14.48 -18.69
CA ALA A 258 14.03 -15.19 -18.86
C ALA A 258 12.88 -14.42 -18.20
N PHE A 259 13.15 -13.80 -17.05
CA PHE A 259 12.19 -12.95 -16.36
C PHE A 259 11.85 -11.69 -17.16
N ASP A 260 12.85 -11.02 -17.77
CA ASP A 260 12.66 -9.88 -18.66
C ASP A 260 11.77 -10.26 -19.87
N LYS A 261 12.08 -11.37 -20.54
CA LYS A 261 11.24 -11.91 -21.61
C LYS A 261 9.78 -12.12 -21.19
N ALA A 262 9.59 -12.69 -19.98
CA ALA A 262 8.25 -12.96 -19.45
C ALA A 262 7.48 -11.65 -19.18
N ILE A 263 8.11 -10.63 -18.60
CA ILE A 263 7.51 -9.31 -18.40
C ILE A 263 7.14 -8.66 -19.73
N ARG A 264 8.04 -8.61 -20.70
CA ARG A 264 7.76 -8.03 -22.03
C ARG A 264 6.56 -8.70 -22.69
N LYS A 265 6.49 -10.04 -22.63
CA LYS A 265 5.37 -10.83 -23.17
C LYS A 265 4.06 -10.54 -22.43
N GLU A 266 4.07 -10.59 -21.09
CA GLU A 266 2.89 -10.32 -20.24
C GLU A 266 2.35 -8.90 -20.47
N MET A 267 3.24 -7.94 -20.62
CA MET A 267 2.90 -6.53 -20.82
C MET A 267 2.64 -6.17 -22.29
N GLN A 268 2.68 -7.14 -23.19
CA GLN A 268 2.43 -7.00 -24.63
C GLN A 268 3.32 -5.91 -25.30
N LEU A 269 4.58 -5.83 -24.85
CA LEU A 269 5.53 -4.89 -25.44
C LEU A 269 5.99 -5.38 -26.84
N PRO A 270 6.30 -4.45 -27.76
CA PRO A 270 6.82 -4.82 -29.08
C PRO A 270 8.10 -5.67 -28.94
N PRO A 271 8.37 -6.59 -29.92
CA PRO A 271 9.60 -7.35 -29.94
C PRO A 271 10.80 -6.40 -30.01
N MET A 272 11.92 -6.82 -29.40
CA MET A 272 13.18 -6.11 -29.61
C MET A 272 13.64 -6.34 -31.04
N SER A 273 13.90 -5.26 -31.74
CA SER A 273 14.53 -5.29 -33.07
C SER A 273 15.92 -5.88 -33.00
#